data_118900fdc0a224f41f9c1299a28f6a83
#
_entry.id   118900fdc0a224f41f9c1299a28f6a83
#
_cell.length_a   1.000
_cell.length_b   1.000
_cell.length_c   1.000
_cell.angle_alpha   90.00
_cell.angle_beta   90.00
_cell.angle_gamma   90.00
#
_symmetry.space_group_name_H-M   'P 1'
#
loop_
_entity.id
_entity.type
_entity.pdbx_description
1 polymer ?
#
loop_
_entity_poly.entity_id
_entity_poly.type
_entity_poly.pdbx_seq_one_letter_code
_entity_poly.pdbx_strand_id
1 'polypeptide(L)'
;QKVKEPKNSLDRTVLLGKFADLQKDFNCLLAPDAEKPYDDLEQLVSLSAAVNLRANFGELVTNFMKYIGDPDGKLIIMIDDIDLHTNQATVMVEQIRKYLVQPNVIILLAIKLDQLAMLKRQQYTIEYKELLDMKKVSEGVIDEMVERYLTKLIPFDQRIFMPAAQEFLSWGLTVKSIQGETEEFSSVRMAIPELIFRKTRYLFYNTALKTSYIVPRNLRELRSLLKLLV
;
A
#
# COMPACT_ATOMS: atom_id res chain seq x y z
N GLN A 1 21.00 2.51 -13.32
CA GLN A 1 21.89 1.50 -12.71
C GLN A 1 22.01 0.35 -13.70
N LYS A 2 23.24 0.05 -14.14
CA LYS A 2 23.51 -1.14 -14.97
C LYS A 2 23.33 -2.36 -14.04
N VAL A 3 22.35 -3.19 -14.33
CA VAL A 3 22.21 -4.51 -13.74
C VAL A 3 23.48 -5.27 -14.10
N LYS A 4 24.30 -5.63 -13.10
CA LYS A 4 25.47 -6.49 -13.30
C LYS A 4 24.97 -7.84 -13.80
N GLU A 5 25.52 -8.34 -14.89
CA GLU A 5 25.18 -9.68 -15.37
C GLU A 5 25.45 -10.74 -14.30
N PRO A 6 24.53 -11.69 -14.11
CA PRO A 6 24.65 -12.71 -13.09
C PRO A 6 25.88 -13.58 -13.33
N LYS A 7 26.76 -13.64 -12.36
CA LYS A 7 28.06 -14.31 -12.46
C LYS A 7 28.01 -15.85 -12.47
N ASN A 8 26.83 -16.49 -12.21
CA ASN A 8 26.77 -17.94 -12.12
C ASN A 8 25.40 -18.53 -12.50
N SER A 9 25.37 -19.46 -13.45
CA SER A 9 24.17 -20.21 -13.85
C SER A 9 23.61 -21.08 -12.68
N LEU A 10 24.47 -21.50 -11.77
CA LEU A 10 24.10 -22.29 -10.57
C LEU A 10 23.19 -21.47 -9.63
N ASP A 11 23.50 -20.20 -9.45
CA ASP A 11 22.72 -19.31 -8.57
C ASP A 11 21.30 -19.07 -9.09
N ARG A 12 21.13 -19.04 -10.42
CA ARG A 12 19.81 -18.91 -11.04
C ARG A 12 18.96 -20.15 -10.83
N THR A 13 19.54 -21.34 -10.93
CA THR A 13 18.81 -22.62 -10.75
C THR A 13 18.34 -22.77 -9.30
N VAL A 14 19.19 -22.42 -8.33
CA VAL A 14 18.83 -22.41 -6.90
C VAL A 14 17.69 -21.43 -6.64
N LEU A 15 17.77 -20.23 -7.21
CA LEU A 15 16.73 -19.20 -7.05
C LEU A 15 15.37 -19.67 -7.63
N LEU A 16 15.38 -20.29 -8.81
CA LEU A 16 14.16 -20.83 -9.43
C LEU A 16 13.58 -21.99 -8.62
N GLY A 17 14.44 -22.86 -8.04
CA GLY A 17 14.00 -23.91 -7.13
C GLY A 17 13.28 -23.35 -5.90
N LYS A 18 13.87 -22.35 -5.24
CA LYS A 18 13.24 -21.67 -4.09
C LYS A 18 11.92 -20.96 -4.43
N PHE A 19 11.83 -20.39 -5.63
CA PHE A 19 10.58 -19.83 -6.11
C PHE A 19 9.49 -20.88 -6.33
N ALA A 20 9.86 -22.05 -6.86
CA ALA A 20 8.95 -23.17 -7.04
C ALA A 20 8.44 -23.73 -5.70
N ASP A 21 9.33 -23.84 -4.69
CA ASP A 21 8.96 -24.23 -3.33
C ASP A 21 7.95 -23.25 -2.72
N LEU A 22 8.22 -21.94 -2.84
CA LEU A 22 7.32 -20.90 -2.37
C LEU A 22 5.95 -20.97 -3.06
N GLN A 23 5.92 -21.18 -4.36
CA GLN A 23 4.68 -21.33 -5.13
C GLN A 23 3.88 -22.57 -4.70
N LYS A 24 4.56 -23.66 -4.38
CA LYS A 24 3.93 -24.87 -3.86
C LYS A 24 3.26 -24.62 -2.51
N ASP A 25 3.97 -23.99 -1.57
CA ASP A 25 3.42 -23.65 -0.25
C ASP A 25 2.23 -22.70 -0.37
N PHE A 26 2.32 -21.71 -1.27
CA PHE A 26 1.24 -20.78 -1.55
C PHE A 26 0.00 -21.47 -2.13
N ASN A 27 0.18 -22.40 -3.06
CA ASN A 27 -0.92 -23.17 -3.64
C ASN A 27 -1.59 -24.07 -2.59
N CYS A 28 -0.83 -24.62 -1.63
CA CYS A 28 -1.41 -25.37 -0.51
C CYS A 28 -2.31 -24.51 0.38
N LEU A 29 -1.95 -23.23 0.58
CA LEU A 29 -2.75 -22.29 1.37
C LEU A 29 -3.98 -21.76 0.62
N LEU A 30 -3.93 -21.70 -0.71
CA LEU A 30 -5.04 -21.27 -1.55
C LEU A 30 -5.96 -22.40 -1.98
N ALA A 31 -5.60 -23.66 -1.71
CA ALA A 31 -6.49 -24.78 -2.00
C ALA A 31 -7.82 -24.51 -1.27
N PRO A 32 -8.96 -24.41 -1.99
CA PRO A 32 -10.23 -24.17 -1.35
C PRO A 32 -10.49 -25.34 -0.37
N ASP A 33 -10.94 -25.01 0.83
CA ASP A 33 -11.56 -25.97 1.73
C ASP A 33 -12.73 -26.59 0.98
N ALA A 34 -12.44 -27.64 0.18
CA ALA A 34 -13.49 -28.48 -0.35
C ALA A 34 -14.20 -29.05 0.87
N GLU A 35 -15.52 -29.01 0.90
CA GLU A 35 -16.46 -29.46 1.96
C GLU A 35 -16.20 -30.90 2.48
N LYS A 36 -14.95 -31.18 2.81
CA LYS A 36 -14.55 -32.46 3.41
C LYS A 36 -14.51 -32.30 4.93
N PRO A 37 -15.02 -33.32 5.67
CA PRO A 37 -14.82 -33.33 7.10
C PRO A 37 -13.32 -33.20 7.39
N TYR A 38 -12.97 -32.18 8.18
CA TYR A 38 -11.60 -31.83 8.53
C TYR A 38 -10.87 -33.08 9.05
N ASP A 39 -9.92 -33.55 8.24
CA ASP A 39 -8.96 -34.54 8.72
C ASP A 39 -7.85 -33.74 9.43
N ASP A 40 -7.51 -34.09 10.67
CA ASP A 40 -6.49 -33.43 11.50
C ASP A 40 -5.15 -33.31 10.75
N LEU A 41 -4.90 -34.23 9.82
CA LEU A 41 -3.72 -34.21 8.93
C LEU A 41 -3.73 -33.04 7.94
N GLU A 42 -4.89 -32.69 7.36
CA GLU A 42 -4.98 -31.56 6.41
C GLU A 42 -4.75 -30.22 7.11
N GLN A 43 -5.21 -30.08 8.35
CA GLN A 43 -4.91 -28.90 9.17
C GLN A 43 -3.41 -28.78 9.49
N LEU A 44 -2.75 -29.87 9.83
CA LEU A 44 -1.31 -29.90 10.08
C LEU A 44 -0.52 -29.55 8.82
N VAL A 45 -0.94 -30.01 7.65
CA VAL A 45 -0.32 -29.68 6.37
C VAL A 45 -0.45 -28.18 6.07
N SER A 46 -1.65 -27.60 6.26
CA SER A 46 -1.87 -26.17 6.02
C SER A 46 -1.09 -25.28 7.00
N LEU A 47 -1.02 -25.67 8.27
CA LEU A 47 -0.21 -24.98 9.28
C LEU A 47 1.30 -25.06 8.95
N SER A 48 1.75 -26.24 8.53
CA SER A 48 3.14 -26.44 8.07
C SER A 48 3.45 -25.58 6.85
N ALA A 49 2.56 -25.56 5.85
CA ALA A 49 2.71 -24.70 4.67
C ALA A 49 2.77 -23.21 5.03
N ALA A 50 1.96 -22.76 6.00
CA ALA A 50 1.97 -21.39 6.48
C ALA A 50 3.29 -20.99 7.15
N VAL A 51 3.89 -21.88 7.94
CA VAL A 51 5.20 -21.66 8.57
C VAL A 51 6.30 -21.67 7.52
N ASN A 52 6.26 -22.65 6.60
CA ASN A 52 7.24 -22.81 5.53
C ASN A 52 7.21 -21.63 4.57
N LEU A 53 6.02 -21.10 4.23
CA LEU A 53 5.87 -19.95 3.33
C LEU A 53 6.69 -18.75 3.81
N ARG A 54 6.59 -18.41 5.09
CA ARG A 54 7.37 -17.30 5.66
C ARG A 54 8.87 -17.55 5.60
N ALA A 55 9.31 -18.75 5.94
CA ALA A 55 10.72 -19.13 5.91
C ALA A 55 11.26 -19.15 4.47
N ASN A 56 10.55 -19.81 3.56
CA ASN A 56 10.92 -19.93 2.14
C ASN A 56 10.95 -18.56 1.46
N PHE A 57 10.03 -17.64 1.81
CA PHE A 57 10.07 -16.28 1.32
C PHE A 57 11.33 -15.53 1.79
N GLY A 58 11.70 -15.67 3.07
CA GLY A 58 12.93 -15.07 3.61
C GLY A 58 14.19 -15.60 2.94
N GLU A 59 14.26 -16.92 2.70
CA GLU A 59 15.36 -17.53 1.97
C GLU A 59 15.42 -17.10 0.51
N LEU A 60 14.26 -17.02 -0.16
CA LEU A 60 14.17 -16.54 -1.54
C LEU A 60 14.72 -15.11 -1.66
N VAL A 61 14.28 -14.19 -0.78
CA VAL A 61 14.78 -12.82 -0.76
C VAL A 61 16.28 -12.76 -0.53
N THR A 62 16.79 -13.53 0.44
CA THR A 62 18.23 -13.57 0.75
C THR A 62 19.04 -14.08 -0.44
N ASN A 63 18.58 -15.14 -1.12
CA ASN A 63 19.25 -15.68 -2.30
C ASN A 63 19.15 -14.73 -3.49
N PHE A 64 18.02 -14.04 -3.66
CA PHE A 64 17.85 -13.03 -4.69
C PHE A 64 18.82 -11.86 -4.50
N MET A 65 18.96 -11.36 -3.25
CA MET A 65 19.90 -10.27 -2.95
C MET A 65 21.35 -10.66 -3.20
N LYS A 66 21.73 -11.90 -2.87
CA LYS A 66 23.05 -12.45 -3.21
C LYS A 66 23.26 -12.56 -4.73
N TYR A 67 22.23 -13.01 -5.45
CA TYR A 67 22.27 -13.15 -6.91
C TYR A 67 22.50 -11.83 -7.63
N ILE A 68 21.87 -10.74 -7.18
CA ILE A 68 22.09 -9.39 -7.74
C ILE A 68 23.40 -8.73 -7.27
N GLY A 69 24.13 -9.38 -6.37
CA GLY A 69 25.41 -8.89 -5.84
C GLY A 69 25.30 -7.82 -4.77
N ASP A 70 24.16 -7.73 -4.09
CA ASP A 70 23.89 -6.79 -2.98
C ASP A 70 23.29 -7.55 -1.78
N PRO A 71 24.08 -8.36 -1.04
CA PRO A 71 23.59 -9.20 0.02
C PRO A 71 23.00 -8.43 1.22
N ASP A 72 23.43 -7.17 1.43
CA ASP A 72 22.96 -6.29 2.49
C ASP A 72 21.83 -5.35 2.03
N GLY A 73 21.46 -5.45 0.76
CA GLY A 73 20.38 -4.66 0.16
C GLY A 73 19.00 -4.97 0.73
N LYS A 74 18.04 -4.12 0.40
CA LYS A 74 16.64 -4.27 0.77
C LYS A 74 15.77 -4.47 -0.46
N LEU A 75 14.87 -5.45 -0.42
CA LEU A 75 13.82 -5.62 -1.40
C LEU A 75 12.66 -4.69 -1.05
N ILE A 76 12.27 -3.82 -1.97
CA ILE A 76 11.10 -2.96 -1.79
C ILE A 76 9.95 -3.53 -2.61
N ILE A 77 8.85 -3.87 -1.93
CA ILE A 77 7.61 -4.36 -2.55
C ILE A 77 6.57 -3.24 -2.41
N MET A 78 6.09 -2.74 -3.54
CA MET A 78 5.04 -1.73 -3.57
C MET A 78 3.73 -2.38 -3.97
N ILE A 79 2.70 -2.23 -3.12
CA ILE A 79 1.36 -2.79 -3.34
C ILE A 79 0.36 -1.64 -3.33
N ASP A 80 -0.38 -1.49 -4.42
CA ASP A 80 -1.40 -0.47 -4.61
C ASP A 80 -2.78 -1.11 -4.74
N ASP A 81 -3.82 -0.31 -4.57
CA ASP A 81 -5.22 -0.68 -4.84
C ASP A 81 -5.77 -1.89 -4.04
N ILE A 82 -5.21 -2.20 -2.86
CA ILE A 82 -5.73 -3.28 -1.99
C ILE A 82 -7.19 -3.01 -1.61
N ASP A 83 -7.57 -1.75 -1.44
CA ASP A 83 -8.89 -1.28 -1.04
C ASP A 83 -9.96 -1.45 -2.13
N LEU A 84 -9.61 -1.76 -3.37
CA LEU A 84 -10.56 -2.11 -4.42
C LEU A 84 -11.26 -3.46 -4.16
N HIS A 85 -10.61 -4.36 -3.43
CA HIS A 85 -11.15 -5.66 -3.04
C HIS A 85 -11.80 -5.61 -1.64
N THR A 86 -12.91 -4.89 -1.52
CA THR A 86 -13.54 -4.57 -0.22
C THR A 86 -13.71 -5.77 0.72
N ASN A 87 -14.13 -6.93 0.20
CA ASN A 87 -14.36 -8.12 1.03
C ASN A 87 -13.07 -8.84 1.47
N GLN A 88 -11.95 -8.60 0.82
CA GLN A 88 -10.69 -9.30 1.06
C GLN A 88 -9.54 -8.40 1.53
N ALA A 89 -9.73 -7.09 1.51
CA ALA A 89 -8.68 -6.11 1.85
C ALA A 89 -8.05 -6.37 3.23
N THR A 90 -8.88 -6.61 4.24
CA THR A 90 -8.40 -6.91 5.61
C THR A 90 -7.58 -8.19 5.65
N VAL A 91 -8.07 -9.24 5.00
CA VAL A 91 -7.39 -10.55 4.93
C VAL A 91 -6.06 -10.42 4.18
N MET A 92 -6.04 -9.69 3.05
CA MET A 92 -4.81 -9.46 2.28
C MET A 92 -3.75 -8.73 3.11
N VAL A 93 -4.11 -7.66 3.82
CA VAL A 93 -3.15 -6.93 4.66
C VAL A 93 -2.65 -7.79 5.83
N GLU A 94 -3.51 -8.60 6.44
CA GLU A 94 -3.12 -9.57 7.46
C GLU A 94 -2.14 -10.61 6.91
N GLN A 95 -2.37 -11.14 5.73
CA GLN A 95 -1.49 -12.12 5.08
C GLN A 95 -0.14 -11.50 4.69
N ILE A 96 -0.15 -10.28 4.15
CA ILE A 96 1.09 -9.53 3.87
C ILE A 96 1.92 -9.41 5.14
N ARG A 97 1.31 -8.97 6.24
CA ARG A 97 1.99 -8.85 7.54
C ARG A 97 2.51 -10.20 8.04
N LYS A 98 1.74 -11.25 7.91
CA LYS A 98 2.08 -12.57 8.43
C LYS A 98 3.22 -13.23 7.66
N TYR A 99 3.26 -13.08 6.34
CA TYR A 99 4.16 -13.85 5.49
C TYR A 99 5.28 -13.04 4.85
N LEU A 100 5.03 -11.78 4.46
CA LEU A 100 5.98 -11.01 3.68
C LEU A 100 6.89 -10.09 4.51
N VAL A 101 6.57 -9.86 5.79
CA VAL A 101 7.41 -9.02 6.66
C VAL A 101 8.67 -9.79 7.05
N GLN A 102 9.81 -9.36 6.48
CA GLN A 102 11.14 -9.92 6.68
C GLN A 102 12.16 -8.80 6.92
N PRO A 103 13.29 -9.06 7.60
CA PRO A 103 14.30 -8.03 7.87
C PRO A 103 14.84 -7.31 6.62
N ASN A 104 14.91 -8.02 5.49
CA ASN A 104 15.44 -7.50 4.22
C ASN A 104 14.35 -7.05 3.25
N VAL A 105 13.09 -6.92 3.70
CA VAL A 105 11.96 -6.50 2.88
C VAL A 105 11.34 -5.24 3.45
N ILE A 106 11.11 -4.25 2.60
CA ILE A 106 10.34 -3.06 2.90
C ILE A 106 9.05 -3.14 2.07
N ILE A 107 7.90 -3.14 2.75
CA ILE A 107 6.61 -3.19 2.08
C ILE A 107 5.98 -1.80 2.15
N LEU A 108 5.66 -1.24 0.98
CA LEU A 108 4.94 0.02 0.86
C LEU A 108 3.51 -0.28 0.41
N LEU A 109 2.55 -0.01 1.28
CA LEU A 109 1.13 -0.22 1.01
C LEU A 109 0.46 1.13 0.76
N ALA A 110 -0.14 1.32 -0.42
CA ALA A 110 -1.04 2.44 -0.65
C ALA A 110 -2.47 2.00 -0.30
N ILE A 111 -2.99 2.52 0.81
CA ILE A 111 -4.28 2.10 1.36
C ILE A 111 -4.99 3.27 2.05
N LYS A 112 -6.33 3.29 1.98
CA LYS A 112 -7.17 4.19 2.75
C LYS A 112 -7.52 3.54 4.09
N LEU A 113 -6.88 4.01 5.16
CA LEU A 113 -7.10 3.47 6.51
C LEU A 113 -8.55 3.56 6.95
N ASP A 114 -9.25 4.67 6.61
CA ASP A 114 -10.66 4.85 6.95
C ASP A 114 -11.55 3.77 6.31
N GLN A 115 -11.25 3.42 5.06
CA GLN A 115 -11.98 2.36 4.36
C GLN A 115 -11.73 1.00 5.01
N LEU A 116 -10.48 0.70 5.37
CA LEU A 116 -10.13 -0.53 6.09
C LEU A 116 -10.82 -0.58 7.47
N ALA A 117 -10.87 0.56 8.18
CA ALA A 117 -11.60 0.70 9.45
C ALA A 117 -13.08 0.37 9.28
N MET A 118 -13.74 0.94 8.25
CA MET A 118 -15.15 0.68 7.97
C MET A 118 -15.42 -0.79 7.68
N LEU A 119 -14.59 -1.44 6.88
CA LEU A 119 -14.73 -2.88 6.57
C LEU A 119 -14.60 -3.73 7.84
N LYS A 120 -13.61 -3.42 8.68
CA LYS A 120 -13.41 -4.17 9.92
C LYS A 120 -14.54 -3.91 10.93
N ARG A 121 -15.03 -2.68 11.00
CA ARG A 121 -16.22 -2.34 11.81
C ARG A 121 -17.43 -3.13 11.36
N GLN A 122 -17.70 -3.20 10.07
CA GLN A 122 -18.80 -4.02 9.53
C GLN A 122 -18.66 -5.48 9.90
N GLN A 123 -17.45 -6.04 9.77
CA GLN A 123 -17.17 -7.42 10.16
C GLN A 123 -17.47 -7.65 11.64
N TYR A 124 -16.96 -6.82 12.54
CA TYR A 124 -17.21 -6.93 13.98
C TYR A 124 -18.69 -6.72 14.33
N THR A 125 -19.38 -5.80 13.67
CA THR A 125 -20.82 -5.59 13.89
C THR A 125 -21.62 -6.85 13.56
N ILE A 126 -21.26 -7.57 12.49
CA ILE A 126 -21.91 -8.84 12.13
C ILE A 126 -21.55 -9.93 13.14
N GLU A 127 -20.28 -10.06 13.50
CA GLU A 127 -19.77 -11.08 14.42
C GLU A 127 -20.35 -10.94 15.84
N TYR A 128 -20.49 -9.69 16.33
CA TYR A 128 -21.01 -9.40 17.67
C TYR A 128 -22.49 -8.97 17.68
N LYS A 129 -23.24 -9.23 16.60
CA LYS A 129 -24.63 -8.80 16.45
C LYS A 129 -25.51 -9.18 17.65
N GLU A 130 -25.47 -10.43 18.07
CA GLU A 130 -26.28 -10.92 19.19
C GLU A 130 -25.96 -10.18 20.51
N LEU A 131 -24.67 -9.87 20.75
CA LEU A 131 -24.25 -9.15 21.96
C LEU A 131 -24.62 -7.66 21.90
N LEU A 132 -24.63 -7.07 20.70
CA LEU A 132 -25.13 -5.71 20.47
C LEU A 132 -26.63 -5.63 20.71
N ASP A 133 -27.41 -6.59 20.18
CA ASP A 133 -28.86 -6.68 20.36
C ASP A 133 -29.24 -6.87 21.83
N MET A 134 -28.44 -7.65 22.57
CA MET A 134 -28.59 -7.83 24.03
C MET A 134 -28.05 -6.65 24.86
N LYS A 135 -27.52 -5.60 24.22
CA LYS A 135 -26.87 -4.45 24.89
C LYS A 135 -25.70 -4.82 25.82
N LYS A 136 -25.09 -5.98 25.63
CA LYS A 136 -23.89 -6.43 26.38
C LYS A 136 -22.61 -5.80 25.84
N VAL A 137 -22.60 -5.42 24.57
CA VAL A 137 -21.52 -4.68 23.89
C VAL A 137 -22.12 -3.41 23.30
N SER A 138 -21.43 -2.29 23.42
CA SER A 138 -21.81 -1.04 22.78
C SER A 138 -21.04 -0.81 21.47
N GLU A 139 -21.57 0.06 20.60
CA GLU A 139 -20.87 0.46 19.37
C GLU A 139 -19.47 1.06 19.66
N GLY A 140 -19.31 1.79 20.77
CA GLY A 140 -18.04 2.35 21.18
C GLY A 140 -16.97 1.28 21.45
N VAL A 141 -17.36 0.11 21.95
CA VAL A 141 -16.45 -1.04 22.13
C VAL A 141 -16.00 -1.57 20.77
N ILE A 142 -16.92 -1.65 19.79
CA ILE A 142 -16.57 -2.04 18.43
C ILE A 142 -15.56 -1.06 17.83
N ASP A 143 -15.77 0.25 17.99
CA ASP A 143 -14.83 1.26 17.49
C ASP A 143 -13.44 1.12 18.12
N GLU A 144 -13.38 0.89 19.42
CA GLU A 144 -12.12 0.64 20.14
C GLU A 144 -11.42 -0.63 19.64
N MET A 145 -12.17 -1.69 19.36
CA MET A 145 -11.63 -2.94 18.78
C MET A 145 -11.04 -2.70 17.39
N VAL A 146 -11.71 -1.92 16.55
CA VAL A 146 -11.23 -1.55 15.21
C VAL A 146 -9.93 -0.74 15.31
N GLU A 147 -9.87 0.24 16.19
CA GLU A 147 -8.68 1.06 16.37
C GLU A 147 -7.49 0.26 16.87
N ARG A 148 -7.71 -0.62 17.84
CA ARG A 148 -6.68 -1.55 18.33
C ARG A 148 -6.20 -2.50 17.22
N TYR A 149 -7.12 -2.99 16.40
CA TYR A 149 -6.78 -3.83 15.26
C TYR A 149 -5.88 -3.09 14.27
N LEU A 150 -6.28 -1.88 13.84
CA LEU A 150 -5.51 -1.08 12.89
C LEU A 150 -4.13 -0.69 13.44
N THR A 151 -4.05 -0.38 14.73
CA THR A 151 -2.78 -0.03 15.37
C THR A 151 -1.82 -1.23 15.44
N LYS A 152 -2.36 -2.44 15.61
CA LYS A 152 -1.56 -3.67 15.56
C LYS A 152 -1.17 -4.05 14.13
N LEU A 153 -2.04 -3.77 13.15
CA LEU A 153 -1.83 -4.13 11.75
C LEU A 153 -0.80 -3.21 11.10
N ILE A 154 -0.97 -1.91 11.27
CA ILE A 154 -0.10 -0.85 10.74
C ILE A 154 0.15 0.15 11.88
N PRO A 155 1.25 0.02 12.63
CA PRO A 155 1.62 0.93 13.72
C PRO A 155 1.71 2.39 13.26
N PHE A 156 1.48 3.34 14.15
CA PHE A 156 1.46 4.77 13.82
C PHE A 156 2.78 5.29 13.24
N ASP A 157 3.90 4.80 13.72
CA ASP A 157 5.24 5.12 13.25
C ASP A 157 5.55 4.61 11.83
N GLN A 158 4.72 3.71 11.33
CA GLN A 158 4.83 3.16 9.97
C GLN A 158 3.82 3.78 8.99
N ARG A 159 3.02 4.76 9.42
CA ARG A 159 2.01 5.44 8.59
C ARG A 159 2.59 6.72 8.00
N ILE A 160 2.53 6.81 6.69
CA ILE A 160 2.86 8.04 5.95
C ILE A 160 1.57 8.58 5.36
N PHE A 161 1.13 9.73 5.84
CA PHE A 161 -0.07 10.37 5.33
C PHE A 161 0.27 11.24 4.13
N MET A 162 -0.57 11.14 3.09
CA MET A 162 -0.47 12.07 1.97
C MET A 162 -0.92 13.46 2.44
N PRO A 163 -0.21 14.52 2.02
CA PRO A 163 -0.52 15.88 2.46
C PRO A 163 -1.92 16.30 2.01
N ALA A 164 -2.62 17.00 2.88
CA ALA A 164 -3.90 17.62 2.55
C ALA A 164 -3.74 18.73 1.51
N ALA A 165 -4.82 19.03 0.76
CA ALA A 165 -4.77 20.07 -0.27
C ALA A 165 -4.27 21.43 0.28
N GLN A 166 -4.70 21.80 1.47
CA GLN A 166 -4.27 23.06 2.10
C GLN A 166 -2.77 23.11 2.35
N GLU A 167 -2.16 21.98 2.66
CA GLU A 167 -0.73 21.86 2.95
C GLU A 167 0.10 22.01 1.67
N PHE A 168 -0.16 21.16 0.64
CA PHE A 168 0.66 21.22 -0.57
C PHE A 168 0.42 22.49 -1.42
N LEU A 169 -0.74 23.13 -1.29
CA LEU A 169 -0.99 24.42 -1.95
C LEU A 169 -0.11 25.56 -1.42
N SER A 170 0.41 25.43 -0.20
CA SER A 170 1.36 26.38 0.39
C SER A 170 2.82 26.10 -0.01
N TRP A 171 3.12 24.94 -0.59
CA TRP A 171 4.49 24.58 -0.97
C TRP A 171 4.99 25.44 -2.14
N GLY A 172 6.29 25.78 -2.12
CA GLY A 172 6.96 26.36 -3.27
C GLY A 172 6.91 25.38 -4.47
N LEU A 173 6.79 25.93 -5.67
CA LEU A 173 6.75 25.17 -6.91
C LEU A 173 7.86 25.60 -7.84
N THR A 174 8.70 24.67 -8.25
CA THR A 174 9.70 24.87 -9.29
C THR A 174 9.24 24.15 -10.55
N VAL A 175 9.02 24.91 -11.62
CA VAL A 175 8.60 24.39 -12.92
C VAL A 175 9.79 24.45 -13.87
N LYS A 176 10.10 23.30 -14.51
CA LYS A 176 11.12 23.23 -15.58
C LYS A 176 10.43 23.12 -16.92
N SER A 177 10.64 24.09 -17.76
CA SER A 177 10.18 24.07 -19.16
C SER A 177 10.95 23.01 -19.97
N ILE A 178 10.34 22.52 -21.04
CA ILE A 178 10.98 21.64 -22.03
C ILE A 178 12.22 22.32 -22.64
N GLN A 179 12.25 23.64 -22.69
CA GLN A 179 13.38 24.44 -23.18
C GLN A 179 14.50 24.62 -22.15
N GLY A 180 14.38 24.05 -20.95
CA GLY A 180 15.38 24.08 -19.88
C GLY A 180 15.30 25.28 -18.95
N GLU A 181 14.39 26.21 -19.18
CA GLU A 181 14.14 27.33 -18.28
C GLU A 181 13.48 26.83 -16.98
N THR A 182 14.00 27.33 -15.86
CA THR A 182 13.51 27.00 -14.53
C THR A 182 12.81 28.21 -13.94
N GLU A 183 11.58 28.05 -13.53
CA GLU A 183 10.76 29.10 -12.92
C GLU A 183 10.34 28.69 -11.51
N GLU A 184 10.48 29.59 -10.56
CA GLU A 184 10.18 29.36 -9.16
C GLU A 184 8.98 30.20 -8.72
N PHE A 185 7.99 29.54 -8.13
CA PHE A 185 6.83 30.18 -7.54
C PHE A 185 6.86 30.00 -6.02
N SER A 186 6.50 31.03 -5.30
CA SER A 186 6.44 31.01 -3.81
C SER A 186 5.45 30.00 -3.27
N SER A 187 4.39 29.69 -4.01
CA SER A 187 3.42 28.67 -3.65
C SER A 187 2.71 28.11 -4.87
N VAL A 188 2.27 26.84 -4.74
CA VAL A 188 1.42 26.18 -5.76
C VAL A 188 0.13 26.97 -5.98
N ARG A 189 -0.43 27.55 -4.93
CA ARG A 189 -1.64 28.39 -5.00
C ARG A 189 -1.48 29.59 -5.93
N MET A 190 -0.32 30.21 -5.93
CA MET A 190 -0.01 31.35 -6.81
C MET A 190 0.34 30.90 -8.23
N ALA A 191 1.07 29.80 -8.35
CA ALA A 191 1.53 29.27 -9.62
C ALA A 191 0.37 28.84 -10.54
N ILE A 192 -0.64 28.15 -10.01
CA ILE A 192 -1.73 27.58 -10.83
C ILE A 192 -2.48 28.64 -11.65
N PRO A 193 -3.03 29.71 -11.05
CA PRO A 193 -3.72 30.75 -11.83
C PRO A 193 -2.83 31.42 -12.87
N GLU A 194 -1.55 31.65 -12.54
CA GLU A 194 -0.60 32.27 -13.44
C GLU A 194 -0.27 31.37 -14.64
N LEU A 195 0.01 30.10 -14.40
CA LEU A 195 0.28 29.13 -15.47
C LEU A 195 -0.96 28.95 -16.38
N ILE A 196 -2.16 28.89 -15.80
CA ILE A 196 -3.41 28.83 -16.58
C ILE A 196 -3.56 30.08 -17.44
N PHE A 197 -3.35 31.26 -16.86
CA PHE A 197 -3.46 32.52 -17.61
C PHE A 197 -2.47 32.57 -18.77
N ARG A 198 -1.21 32.18 -18.54
CA ARG A 198 -0.19 32.14 -19.60
C ARG A 198 -0.60 31.21 -20.75
N LYS A 199 -1.16 30.04 -20.43
CA LYS A 199 -1.55 29.03 -21.42
C LYS A 199 -2.84 29.36 -22.17
N THR A 200 -3.86 29.84 -21.44
CA THR A 200 -5.23 30.00 -21.98
C THR A 200 -5.65 31.43 -22.21
N ARG A 201 -4.91 32.40 -21.65
CA ARG A 201 -5.28 33.83 -21.55
C ARG A 201 -6.56 34.07 -20.75
N TYR A 202 -7.00 33.07 -19.96
CA TYR A 202 -8.18 33.16 -19.12
C TYR A 202 -7.76 33.46 -17.68
N LEU A 203 -8.35 34.52 -17.10
CA LEU A 203 -8.09 34.95 -15.74
C LEU A 203 -9.19 34.45 -14.83
N PHE A 204 -8.82 33.51 -13.96
CA PHE A 204 -9.75 33.00 -12.96
C PHE A 204 -9.70 33.90 -11.73
N TYR A 205 -10.73 34.67 -11.52
CA TYR A 205 -10.86 35.49 -10.32
C TYR A 205 -11.26 34.62 -9.12
N ASN A 206 -10.37 34.54 -8.15
CA ASN A 206 -10.68 33.88 -6.89
C ASN A 206 -11.28 34.92 -5.93
N THR A 207 -12.58 35.08 -5.96
CA THR A 207 -13.26 35.85 -4.92
C THR A 207 -13.24 35.05 -3.62
N ALA A 208 -12.37 35.46 -2.72
CA ALA A 208 -12.29 35.14 -1.30
C ALA A 208 -12.99 33.81 -0.86
N LEU A 209 -12.20 32.81 -0.45
CA LEU A 209 -12.58 31.68 0.38
C LEU A 209 -13.43 30.55 -0.22
N LYS A 210 -13.91 30.60 -1.46
CA LYS A 210 -14.52 29.44 -2.09
C LYS A 210 -13.46 28.72 -2.90
N THR A 211 -13.21 27.46 -2.56
CA THR A 211 -12.37 26.55 -3.32
C THR A 211 -12.80 26.57 -4.78
N SER A 212 -11.98 27.17 -5.64
CA SER A 212 -12.25 27.17 -7.07
C SER A 212 -12.15 25.72 -7.55
N TYR A 213 -13.01 25.32 -8.48
CA TYR A 213 -13.01 23.97 -9.10
C TYR A 213 -11.67 23.63 -9.79
N ILE A 214 -10.80 24.61 -9.99
CA ILE A 214 -9.50 24.48 -10.65
C ILE A 214 -8.39 24.14 -9.66
N VAL A 215 -8.61 24.37 -8.38
CA VAL A 215 -7.61 24.04 -7.35
C VAL A 215 -7.58 22.53 -7.14
N PRO A 216 -6.46 21.87 -7.39
CA PRO A 216 -6.35 20.43 -7.22
C PRO A 216 -6.58 20.04 -5.76
N ARG A 217 -7.31 18.95 -5.56
CA ARG A 217 -7.68 18.44 -4.24
C ARG A 217 -6.63 17.47 -3.68
N ASN A 218 -5.77 16.96 -4.55
CA ASN A 218 -4.73 16.02 -4.20
C ASN A 218 -3.51 16.16 -5.15
N LEU A 219 -2.39 15.55 -4.79
CA LEU A 219 -1.15 15.62 -5.58
C LEU A 219 -1.29 15.00 -6.98
N ARG A 220 -2.16 13.99 -7.16
CA ARG A 220 -2.40 13.37 -8.48
C ARG A 220 -3.07 14.36 -9.42
N GLU A 221 -4.10 15.07 -8.95
CA GLU A 221 -4.76 16.14 -9.72
C GLU A 221 -3.80 17.29 -10.02
N LEU A 222 -2.99 17.71 -9.02
CA LEU A 222 -1.96 18.72 -9.22
C LEU A 222 -0.98 18.31 -10.32
N ARG A 223 -0.45 17.10 -10.25
CA ARG A 223 0.47 16.57 -11.27
C ARG A 223 -0.17 16.55 -12.67
N SER A 224 -1.44 16.13 -12.76
CA SER A 224 -2.16 16.08 -14.03
C SER A 224 -2.40 17.48 -14.59
N LEU A 225 -2.76 18.43 -13.73
CA LEU A 225 -2.95 19.81 -14.12
C LEU A 225 -1.63 20.45 -14.61
N LEU A 226 -0.54 20.28 -13.86
CA LEU A 226 0.77 20.80 -14.24
C LEU A 226 1.27 20.23 -15.58
N LYS A 227 1.03 18.93 -15.86
CA LYS A 227 1.35 18.34 -17.17
C LYS A 227 0.60 18.97 -18.33
N LEU A 228 -0.59 19.54 -18.09
CA LEU A 228 -1.36 20.23 -19.12
C LEU A 228 -0.91 21.68 -19.30
N LEU A 229 -0.36 22.29 -18.26
CA LEU A 229 0.01 23.71 -18.25
C LEU A 229 1.45 23.98 -18.69
N VAL A 230 2.33 23.03 -18.45
CA VAL A 230 3.76 23.08 -18.81
C VAL A 230 4.02 22.27 -20.07
#